data_9cfdeb51d24d9873a21823c9b9a414cb
#
_entry.id   9cfdeb51d24d9873a21823c9b9a414cb
#
_cell.length_a   1.000
_cell.length_b   1.000
_cell.length_c   1.000
_cell.angle_alpha   90.00
_cell.angle_beta   90.00
_cell.angle_gamma   90.00
#
_symmetry.space_group_name_H-M   'P 1'
#
loop_
_entity.id
_entity.type
_entity.pdbx_description
1 polymer ?
#
loop_
_entity_poly.entity_id
_entity_poly.type
_entity_poly.pdbx_seq_one_letter_code
_entity_poly.pdbx_strand_id
1 'polypeptide(L)'
;NKRSVGSRTKICLDCRRIIETQYNKADLSIQDIASQLNVNRTYLTRIFKEYTSMSPKQYLQEIRMKRASQLLENTKESIKVIAYSVGFKDPLYFSKAFKEFYDKSPSDYR
;
A
#
# COMPACT_ATOMS: atom_id res chain seq x y z
N ASN A 1 -9.40 27.95 -5.39
CA ASN A 1 -8.88 28.89 -4.42
C ASN A 1 -8.03 28.16 -3.37
N LYS A 2 -7.45 28.93 -2.47
CA LYS A 2 -6.56 28.44 -1.43
C LYS A 2 -7.14 27.29 -0.62
N ARG A 3 -8.38 27.43 -0.19
CA ARG A 3 -9.03 26.44 0.66
C ARG A 3 -9.22 25.12 -0.07
N SER A 4 -9.66 25.19 -1.32
CA SER A 4 -9.86 24.02 -2.15
C SER A 4 -8.56 23.26 -2.39
N VAL A 5 -7.51 23.97 -2.74
CA VAL A 5 -6.18 23.39 -2.98
C VAL A 5 -5.66 22.78 -1.69
N GLY A 6 -5.78 23.52 -0.56
CA GLY A 6 -5.37 23.01 0.74
C GLY A 6 -6.13 21.77 1.15
N SER A 7 -7.43 21.74 0.86
CA SER A 7 -8.27 20.58 1.20
C SER A 7 -7.85 19.34 0.42
N ARG A 8 -7.58 19.47 -0.86
CA ARG A 8 -7.13 18.33 -1.68
C ARG A 8 -5.77 17.81 -1.21
N THR A 9 -4.85 18.73 -0.96
CA THR A 9 -3.52 18.36 -0.47
C THR A 9 -3.63 17.63 0.87
N LYS A 10 -4.47 18.15 1.78
CA LYS A 10 -4.67 17.51 3.08
C LYS A 10 -5.22 16.12 2.94
N ILE A 11 -6.22 15.92 2.07
CA ILE A 11 -6.80 14.60 1.83
C ILE A 11 -5.74 13.64 1.32
N CYS A 12 -4.91 14.07 0.39
CA CYS A 12 -3.84 13.23 -0.14
C CYS A 12 -2.80 12.87 0.92
N LEU A 13 -2.42 13.83 1.76
CA LEU A 13 -1.49 13.58 2.85
C LEU A 13 -2.07 12.63 3.89
N ASP A 14 -3.35 12.79 4.22
CA ASP A 14 -4.03 11.92 5.16
C ASP A 14 -4.15 10.50 4.60
N CYS A 15 -4.47 10.38 3.32
CA CYS A 15 -4.54 9.08 2.63
C CYS A 15 -3.18 8.37 2.71
N ARG A 16 -2.13 9.09 2.40
CA ARG A 16 -0.77 8.57 2.45
C ARG A 16 -0.42 8.09 3.86
N ARG A 17 -0.76 8.88 4.88
CA ARG A 17 -0.50 8.51 6.27
C ARG A 17 -1.26 7.27 6.68
N ILE A 18 -2.53 7.15 6.28
CA ILE A 18 -3.33 5.97 6.58
C ILE A 18 -2.66 4.73 5.98
N ILE A 19 -2.23 4.81 4.72
CA ILE A 19 -1.56 3.69 4.07
C ILE A 19 -0.26 3.34 4.79
N GLU A 20 0.55 4.33 5.11
CA GLU A 20 1.85 4.10 5.77
C GLU A 20 1.70 3.50 7.16
N THR A 21 0.60 3.77 7.86
CA THR A 21 0.40 3.28 9.22
C THR A 21 -0.47 2.03 9.28
N GLN A 22 -1.23 1.73 8.23
CA GLN A 22 -2.18 0.62 8.24
C GLN A 22 -1.98 -0.40 7.12
N TYR A 23 -0.88 -0.34 6.38
CA TYR A 23 -0.63 -1.25 5.26
C TYR A 23 -0.66 -2.73 5.68
N ASN A 24 -0.30 -3.02 6.94
CA ASN A 24 -0.22 -4.38 7.46
C ASN A 24 -1.60 -4.99 7.77
N LYS A 25 -2.65 -4.22 7.64
CA LYS A 25 -4.00 -4.74 7.81
C LYS A 25 -4.47 -5.35 6.51
N ALA A 26 -4.69 -6.65 6.50
CA ALA A 26 -5.01 -7.39 5.28
C ALA A 26 -6.33 -6.94 4.63
N ASP A 27 -7.26 -6.45 5.44
CA ASP A 27 -8.57 -6.01 4.95
C ASP A 27 -8.64 -4.51 4.64
N LEU A 28 -7.52 -3.80 4.73
CA LEU A 28 -7.52 -2.38 4.37
C LEU A 28 -7.84 -2.22 2.89
N SER A 29 -8.87 -1.45 2.58
CA SER A 29 -9.28 -1.17 1.20
C SER A 29 -9.27 0.31 0.94
N ILE A 30 -9.22 0.68 -0.33
CA ILE A 30 -9.25 2.09 -0.72
C ILE A 30 -10.62 2.69 -0.37
N GLN A 31 -11.68 1.86 -0.44
CA GLN A 31 -13.00 2.30 -0.01
C GLN A 31 -13.02 2.69 1.47
N ASP A 32 -12.34 1.90 2.32
CA ASP A 32 -12.24 2.21 3.75
C ASP A 32 -11.53 3.55 3.97
N ILE A 33 -10.45 3.78 3.23
CA ILE A 33 -9.70 5.02 3.34
C ILE A 33 -10.57 6.21 2.93
N ALA A 34 -11.26 6.07 1.80
CA ALA A 34 -12.15 7.12 1.32
C ALA A 34 -13.24 7.43 2.36
N SER A 35 -13.80 6.39 2.98
CA SER A 35 -14.81 6.55 4.02
C SER A 35 -14.26 7.29 5.23
N GLN A 36 -13.05 6.97 5.66
CA GLN A 36 -12.41 7.66 6.78
C GLN A 36 -12.19 9.15 6.49
N LEU A 37 -11.94 9.47 5.23
CA LEU A 37 -11.66 10.83 4.81
C LEU A 37 -12.92 11.58 4.34
N ASN A 38 -14.07 10.92 4.41
CA ASN A 38 -15.36 11.48 3.99
C ASN A 38 -15.35 11.97 2.54
N VAL A 39 -14.74 11.19 1.66
CA VAL A 39 -14.69 11.50 0.24
C VAL A 39 -15.13 10.29 -0.57
N ASN A 40 -15.47 10.53 -1.83
CA ASN A 40 -15.80 9.49 -2.79
C ASN A 40 -14.50 8.79 -3.21
N ARG A 41 -14.55 7.47 -3.36
CA ARG A 41 -13.40 6.66 -3.74
C ARG A 41 -12.81 7.10 -5.09
N THR A 42 -13.67 7.36 -6.07
CA THR A 42 -13.22 7.79 -7.39
C THR A 42 -12.50 9.14 -7.32
N TYR A 43 -13.05 10.06 -6.54
CA TYR A 43 -12.43 11.36 -6.33
C TYR A 43 -11.08 11.22 -5.65
N LEU A 44 -11.00 10.40 -4.60
CA LEU A 44 -9.75 10.16 -3.88
C LEU A 44 -8.68 9.60 -4.82
N THR A 45 -9.04 8.60 -5.61
CA THR A 45 -8.11 7.99 -6.57
C THR A 45 -7.57 9.03 -7.53
N ARG A 46 -8.44 9.89 -8.05
CA ARG A 46 -8.05 10.91 -9.01
C ARG A 46 -7.08 11.93 -8.42
N ILE A 47 -7.43 12.52 -7.26
CA ILE A 47 -6.56 13.55 -6.68
C ILE A 47 -5.26 12.97 -6.15
N PHE A 48 -5.29 11.76 -5.62
CA PHE A 48 -4.07 11.11 -5.11
C PHE A 48 -3.11 10.82 -6.26
N LYS A 49 -3.64 10.36 -7.40
CA LYS A 49 -2.83 10.10 -8.59
C LYS A 49 -2.23 11.39 -9.16
N GLU A 50 -3.00 12.48 -9.16
CA GLU A 50 -2.50 13.77 -9.58
C GLU A 50 -1.36 14.27 -8.68
N TYR A 51 -1.47 13.98 -7.38
CA TYR A 51 -0.51 14.45 -6.39
C TYR A 51 0.75 13.59 -6.33
N THR A 52 0.62 12.27 -6.47
CA THR A 52 1.73 11.33 -6.26
C THR A 52 2.18 10.60 -7.51
N SER A 53 1.44 10.70 -8.60
CA SER A 53 1.63 9.92 -9.84
C SER A 53 1.28 8.44 -9.69
N MET A 54 0.73 8.05 -8.54
CA MET A 54 0.29 6.67 -8.28
C MET A 54 -1.12 6.69 -7.72
N SER A 55 -1.90 5.65 -8.05
CA SER A 55 -3.18 5.47 -7.38
C SER A 55 -2.93 5.05 -5.93
N PRO A 56 -3.91 5.23 -5.03
CA PRO A 56 -3.77 4.74 -3.65
C PRO A 56 -3.48 3.24 -3.59
N LYS A 57 -4.09 2.46 -4.48
CA LYS A 57 -3.88 1.01 -4.54
C LYS A 57 -2.43 0.69 -4.91
N GLN A 58 -1.87 1.38 -5.89
CA GLN A 58 -0.47 1.20 -6.28
C GLN A 58 0.46 1.58 -5.13
N TYR A 59 0.14 2.65 -4.43
CA TYR A 59 0.95 3.11 -3.31
C TYR A 59 0.94 2.08 -2.17
N LEU A 60 -0.24 1.55 -1.85
CA LEU A 60 -0.37 0.51 -0.82
C LEU A 60 0.46 -0.73 -1.19
N GLN A 61 0.38 -1.16 -2.45
CA GLN A 61 1.13 -2.31 -2.94
C GLN A 61 2.64 -2.05 -2.83
N GLU A 62 3.09 -0.87 -3.22
CA GLU A 62 4.50 -0.51 -3.14
C GLU A 62 5.01 -0.53 -1.70
N ILE A 63 4.26 0.01 -0.76
CA ILE A 63 4.64 0.01 0.65
C ILE A 63 4.75 -1.43 1.17
N ARG A 64 3.77 -2.28 0.86
CA ARG A 64 3.78 -3.68 1.28
C ARG A 64 4.98 -4.43 0.72
N MET A 65 5.28 -4.24 -0.55
CA MET A 65 6.40 -4.92 -1.20
C MET A 65 7.75 -4.43 -0.67
N LYS A 66 7.87 -3.14 -0.46
CA LYS A 66 9.08 -2.56 0.10
C LYS A 66 9.36 -3.10 1.49
N ARG A 67 8.33 -3.16 2.33
CA ARG A 67 8.49 -3.71 3.68
C ARG A 67 8.83 -5.19 3.63
N ALA A 68 8.20 -5.93 2.73
CA ALA A 68 8.49 -7.36 2.56
C ALA A 68 9.96 -7.58 2.17
N SER A 69 10.49 -6.77 1.25
CA SER A 69 11.88 -6.90 0.83
C SER A 69 12.83 -6.65 2.00
N GLN A 70 12.52 -5.69 2.86
CA GLN A 70 13.32 -5.41 4.05
C GLN A 70 13.33 -6.60 5.00
N LEU A 71 12.16 -7.22 5.23
CA LEU A 71 12.06 -8.38 6.11
C LEU A 71 12.79 -9.59 5.55
N LEU A 72 12.74 -9.77 4.22
CA LEU A 72 13.48 -10.85 3.56
C LEU A 72 14.99 -10.67 3.73
N GLU A 73 15.47 -9.45 3.64
CA GLU A 73 16.90 -9.14 3.75
C GLU A 73 17.40 -9.17 5.19
N ASN A 74 16.59 -8.71 6.12
CA ASN A 74 17.05 -8.45 7.49
C ASN A 74 16.60 -9.46 8.54
N THR A 75 15.75 -10.43 8.18
CA THR A 75 15.28 -11.45 9.12
C THR A 75 15.37 -12.84 8.51
N LYS A 76 15.16 -13.84 9.35
CA LYS A 76 15.08 -15.24 8.92
C LYS A 76 13.65 -15.75 8.95
N GLU A 77 12.68 -14.82 9.07
CA GLU A 77 11.28 -15.20 9.09
C GLU A 77 10.88 -15.91 7.81
N SER A 78 9.93 -16.84 7.92
CA SER A 78 9.44 -17.55 6.75
C SER A 78 8.71 -16.61 5.80
N ILE A 79 8.65 -16.99 4.54
CA ILE A 79 7.94 -16.22 3.53
C ILE A 79 6.46 -16.10 3.92
N LYS A 80 5.89 -17.15 4.47
CA LYS A 80 4.51 -17.15 4.95
C LYS A 80 4.28 -16.09 6.03
N VAL A 81 5.17 -16.04 7.02
CA VAL A 81 5.09 -15.06 8.11
C VAL A 81 5.24 -13.65 7.55
N ILE A 82 6.18 -13.45 6.63
CA ILE A 82 6.39 -12.14 6.02
C ILE A 82 5.14 -11.70 5.25
N ALA A 83 4.53 -12.61 4.49
CA ALA A 83 3.32 -12.31 3.74
C ALA A 83 2.22 -11.78 4.67
N TYR A 84 1.97 -12.47 5.77
CA TYR A 84 0.97 -12.02 6.74
C TYR A 84 1.36 -10.71 7.40
N SER A 85 2.65 -10.54 7.71
CA SER A 85 3.14 -9.35 8.39
C SER A 85 2.95 -8.08 7.57
N VAL A 86 2.98 -8.18 6.25
CA VAL A 86 2.83 -7.01 5.38
C VAL A 86 1.42 -6.86 4.81
N GLY A 87 0.46 -7.64 5.30
CA GLY A 87 -0.94 -7.42 4.98
C GLY A 87 -1.53 -8.31 3.90
N PHE A 88 -0.90 -9.42 3.56
CA PHE A 88 -1.48 -10.38 2.61
C PHE A 88 -2.16 -11.50 3.37
N LYS A 89 -3.35 -11.87 2.89
CA LYS A 89 -4.11 -12.99 3.49
C LYS A 89 -3.63 -14.34 2.97
N ASP A 90 -3.09 -14.36 1.76
CA ASP A 90 -2.69 -15.58 1.07
C ASP A 90 -1.22 -15.50 0.68
N PRO A 91 -0.36 -16.36 1.27
CA PRO A 91 1.06 -16.37 0.95
C PRO A 91 1.38 -16.68 -0.51
N LEU A 92 0.54 -17.48 -1.18
CA LEU A 92 0.74 -17.79 -2.59
C LEU A 92 0.51 -16.55 -3.45
N TYR A 93 -0.55 -15.81 -3.14
CA TYR A 93 -0.82 -14.56 -3.84
C TYR A 93 0.29 -13.54 -3.57
N PHE A 94 0.78 -13.49 -2.34
CA PHE A 94 1.90 -12.62 -1.98
C PHE A 94 3.13 -12.94 -2.85
N SER A 95 3.49 -14.22 -2.96
CA SER A 95 4.66 -14.63 -3.73
C SER A 95 4.55 -14.24 -5.20
N LYS A 96 3.35 -14.41 -5.76
CA LYS A 96 3.08 -14.01 -7.14
C LYS A 96 3.20 -12.51 -7.33
N ALA A 97 2.60 -11.73 -6.43
CA ALA A 97 2.65 -10.29 -6.48
C ALA A 97 4.08 -9.77 -6.29
N PHE A 98 4.83 -10.40 -5.39
CA PHE A 98 6.22 -10.04 -5.15
C PHE A 98 7.07 -10.25 -6.40
N LYS A 99 6.87 -11.38 -7.07
CA LYS A 99 7.59 -11.68 -8.30
C LYS A 99 7.25 -10.68 -9.42
N GLU A 100 5.99 -10.30 -9.53
CA GLU A 100 5.59 -9.28 -10.50
C GLU A 100 6.24 -7.93 -10.20
N PHE A 101 6.41 -7.61 -8.93
CA PHE A 101 6.97 -6.33 -8.52
C PHE A 101 8.49 -6.26 -8.66
N TYR A 102 9.19 -7.33 -8.27
CA TYR A 102 10.65 -7.35 -8.22
C TYR A 102 11.31 -8.26 -9.25
N ASP A 103 10.55 -8.94 -10.09
CA ASP A 103 11.05 -9.91 -11.10
C ASP A 103 11.74 -11.13 -10.48
N LYS A 104 11.57 -11.36 -9.20
CA LYS A 104 12.11 -12.50 -8.47
C LYS A 104 11.11 -12.97 -7.45
N SER A 105 11.04 -14.29 -7.25
CA SER A 105 10.22 -14.81 -6.15
C SER A 105 10.84 -14.38 -4.81
N PRO A 106 10.07 -14.38 -3.72
CA PRO A 106 10.64 -14.07 -2.41
C PRO A 106 11.81 -14.96 -2.03
N SER A 107 11.75 -16.24 -2.37
CA SER A 107 12.84 -17.18 -2.09
C SER A 107 14.12 -16.79 -2.85
N ASP A 108 13.96 -16.46 -4.12
CA ASP A 108 15.11 -16.08 -4.95
C ASP A 108 15.67 -14.72 -4.56
N TYR A 109 14.80 -13.82 -4.10
CA TYR A 109 15.19 -12.51 -3.66
C TYR A 109 16.05 -12.57 -2.38
N ARG A 110 15.69 -13.48 -1.49
CA ARG A 110 16.42 -13.69 -0.25
C ARG A 110 17.78 -14.32 -0.53
#